data_8313a4b1c3470768a75b2608dc6d96dd
#
_entry.id   8313a4b1c3470768a75b2608dc6d96dd
#
_cell.length_a   1.000
_cell.length_b   1.000
_cell.length_c   1.000
_cell.angle_alpha   90.00
_cell.angle_beta   90.00
_cell.angle_gamma   90.00
#
_symmetry.space_group_name_H-M   'P 1'
#
loop_
_entity.id
_entity.type
_entity.pdbx_description
1 polymer ?
#
loop_
_entity_poly.entity_id
_entity_poly.type
_entity_poly.pdbx_seq_one_letter_code
_entity_poly.pdbx_strand_id
1 'polypeptide(L)'
;MRSLERTRNVPVLAICDGEDNARMIRGLEIGVNDYLMRPIDSNELHARARTQIRKKRYADRLRDNVQQSIEMAITDALTGLHNRRYMESHLSTLAEQASSRGRPLALMILDIDFFKSINDTYGHDAGDDVLREFAVRIRTSIRGIDLACRYGGEEFVIVMPETDIQVAGMVAERLRRSIAGETFAVNKGTKRIDVTISIGLATLDNKGEPVADVLKRADIALYRAKHDGRNRVVSTAA
;
A
#
# COMPACT_ATOMS: atom_id res chain seq x y z
N MET A 1 -13.19 26.83 -14.59
CA MET A 1 -12.46 25.74 -15.26
C MET A 1 -11.39 25.09 -14.35
N ARG A 2 -10.57 25.86 -13.65
CA ARG A 2 -9.51 25.30 -12.77
C ARG A 2 -9.98 24.83 -11.41
N SER A 3 -11.21 25.11 -11.00
CA SER A 3 -11.84 24.61 -9.77
C SER A 3 -12.31 23.14 -9.86
N LEU A 4 -12.43 22.58 -11.05
CA LEU A 4 -12.80 21.20 -11.26
C LEU A 4 -11.53 20.33 -11.39
N GLU A 5 -11.44 19.28 -10.62
CA GLU A 5 -10.27 18.38 -10.55
C GLU A 5 -9.87 17.82 -11.94
N ARG A 6 -10.86 17.47 -12.75
CA ARG A 6 -10.67 16.94 -14.12
C ARG A 6 -10.05 17.94 -15.11
N THR A 7 -10.23 19.23 -14.91
CA THR A 7 -9.78 20.26 -15.86
C THR A 7 -8.65 21.12 -15.31
N ARG A 8 -8.25 20.90 -14.07
CA ARG A 8 -7.21 21.70 -13.38
C ARG A 8 -5.87 21.72 -14.13
N ASN A 9 -5.54 20.62 -14.77
CA ASN A 9 -4.26 20.40 -15.46
C ASN A 9 -4.38 20.48 -17.00
N VAL A 10 -5.53 20.90 -17.53
CA VAL A 10 -5.70 21.08 -18.97
C VAL A 10 -5.04 22.41 -19.39
N PRO A 11 -4.13 22.41 -20.38
CA PRO A 11 -3.57 23.66 -20.90
C PRO A 11 -4.66 24.52 -21.53
N VAL A 12 -4.63 25.79 -21.19
CA VAL A 12 -5.56 26.77 -21.71
C VAL A 12 -4.79 27.76 -22.60
N LEU A 13 -5.18 27.83 -23.87
CA LEU A 13 -4.71 28.81 -24.83
C LEU A 13 -5.84 29.83 -25.04
N ALA A 14 -5.61 31.08 -24.67
CA ALA A 14 -6.61 32.14 -24.81
C ALA A 14 -6.43 32.87 -26.13
N ILE A 15 -7.53 33.37 -26.69
CA ILE A 15 -7.53 34.23 -27.86
C ILE A 15 -7.93 35.64 -27.41
N CYS A 16 -7.10 36.64 -27.74
CA CYS A 16 -7.27 38.02 -27.33
C CYS A 16 -7.23 38.97 -28.53
N ASP A 17 -7.92 40.09 -28.40
CA ASP A 17 -7.78 41.22 -29.34
C ASP A 17 -6.61 42.10 -28.90
N GLY A 18 -5.90 42.74 -29.88
CA GLY A 18 -4.56 43.31 -29.71
C GLY A 18 -4.39 44.49 -28.77
N GLU A 19 -5.46 45.03 -28.18
CA GLU A 19 -5.41 46.25 -27.38
C GLU A 19 -5.53 46.04 -25.86
N ASP A 20 -5.65 44.80 -25.38
CA ASP A 20 -5.99 44.52 -23.98
C ASP A 20 -4.87 43.81 -23.18
N ASN A 21 -3.72 44.47 -23.09
CA ASN A 21 -2.57 43.98 -22.32
C ASN A 21 -2.91 43.67 -20.86
N ALA A 22 -3.81 44.45 -20.24
CA ALA A 22 -4.20 44.27 -18.86
C ALA A 22 -4.98 42.95 -18.64
N ARG A 23 -5.86 42.59 -19.58
CA ARG A 23 -6.57 41.29 -19.55
C ARG A 23 -5.64 40.10 -19.81
N MET A 24 -4.65 40.28 -20.69
CA MET A 24 -3.66 39.21 -20.93
C MET A 24 -2.84 38.90 -19.70
N ILE A 25 -2.32 39.92 -19.00
CA ILE A 25 -1.57 39.76 -17.74
C ILE A 25 -2.45 39.07 -16.71
N ARG A 26 -3.68 39.55 -16.50
CA ARG A 26 -4.62 38.91 -15.57
C ARG A 26 -4.98 37.49 -15.96
N GLY A 27 -5.07 37.18 -17.26
CA GLY A 27 -5.25 35.82 -17.77
C GLY A 27 -4.11 34.86 -17.38
N LEU A 28 -2.86 35.32 -17.52
CA LEU A 28 -1.68 34.55 -17.11
C LEU A 28 -1.64 34.33 -15.59
N GLU A 29 -1.97 35.35 -14.79
CA GLU A 29 -2.04 35.25 -13.33
C GLU A 29 -3.07 34.21 -12.84
N ILE A 30 -4.24 34.14 -13.50
CA ILE A 30 -5.27 33.10 -13.18
C ILE A 30 -4.99 31.75 -13.82
N GLY A 31 -3.85 31.66 -14.57
CA GLY A 31 -3.29 30.38 -15.04
C GLY A 31 -3.62 29.99 -16.46
N VAL A 32 -3.93 30.94 -17.36
CA VAL A 32 -3.86 30.70 -18.82
C VAL A 32 -2.41 30.35 -19.16
N ASN A 33 -2.21 29.32 -19.99
CA ASN A 33 -0.86 28.83 -20.27
C ASN A 33 -0.17 29.56 -21.40
N ASP A 34 -0.98 30.14 -22.31
CA ASP A 34 -0.50 30.93 -23.45
C ASP A 34 -1.67 31.70 -24.10
N TYR A 35 -1.39 32.63 -24.99
CA TYR A 35 -2.40 33.39 -25.71
C TYR A 35 -2.05 33.56 -27.18
N LEU A 36 -3.07 33.85 -27.99
CA LEU A 36 -2.99 34.19 -29.41
C LEU A 36 -3.69 35.53 -29.67
N MET A 37 -3.10 36.35 -30.52
CA MET A 37 -3.68 37.62 -30.93
C MET A 37 -4.49 37.48 -32.22
N ARG A 38 -5.56 38.23 -32.34
CA ARG A 38 -6.29 38.36 -33.62
C ARG A 38 -5.61 39.40 -34.53
N PRO A 39 -5.53 39.14 -35.85
CA PRO A 39 -6.00 37.98 -36.59
C PRO A 39 -5.12 36.77 -36.35
N ILE A 40 -5.74 35.58 -36.22
CA ILE A 40 -5.04 34.35 -35.85
C ILE A 40 -4.31 33.79 -37.07
N ASP A 41 -3.01 33.62 -36.97
CA ASP A 41 -2.23 32.83 -37.91
C ASP A 41 -2.35 31.34 -37.58
N SER A 42 -2.72 30.52 -38.58
CA SER A 42 -2.91 29.07 -38.41
C SER A 42 -1.63 28.35 -38.00
N ASN A 43 -0.47 28.79 -38.50
CA ASN A 43 0.81 28.16 -38.17
C ASN A 43 1.20 28.50 -36.71
N GLU A 44 0.96 29.75 -36.28
CA GLU A 44 1.18 30.15 -34.90
C GLU A 44 0.27 29.38 -33.93
N LEU A 45 -1.03 29.25 -34.24
CA LEU A 45 -1.97 28.47 -33.47
C LEU A 45 -1.46 27.01 -33.31
N HIS A 46 -1.10 26.36 -34.41
CA HIS A 46 -0.58 25.00 -34.40
C HIS A 46 0.71 24.87 -33.59
N ALA A 47 1.65 25.80 -33.74
CA ALA A 47 2.92 25.79 -33.03
C ALA A 47 2.72 25.93 -31.51
N ARG A 48 1.88 26.86 -31.06
CA ARG A 48 1.56 27.08 -29.65
C ARG A 48 0.78 25.92 -29.06
N ALA A 49 -0.24 25.42 -29.75
CA ALA A 49 -1.01 24.27 -29.34
C ALA A 49 -0.11 23.01 -29.14
N ARG A 50 0.75 22.73 -30.14
CA ARG A 50 1.74 21.63 -30.04
C ARG A 50 2.68 21.80 -28.85
N THR A 51 3.11 23.03 -28.59
CA THR A 51 3.99 23.35 -27.46
C THR A 51 3.30 23.07 -26.12
N GLN A 52 2.04 23.51 -25.96
CA GLN A 52 1.28 23.27 -24.73
C GLN A 52 0.97 21.77 -24.54
N ILE A 53 0.60 21.06 -25.61
CA ILE A 53 0.38 19.61 -25.57
C ILE A 53 1.67 18.88 -25.17
N ARG A 54 2.83 19.27 -25.72
CA ARG A 54 4.11 18.66 -25.38
C ARG A 54 4.49 18.91 -23.93
N LYS A 55 4.34 20.15 -23.42
CA LYS A 55 4.57 20.51 -22.02
C LYS A 55 3.68 19.66 -21.08
N LYS A 56 2.40 19.54 -21.42
CA LYS A 56 1.48 18.72 -20.63
C LYS A 56 1.90 17.25 -20.60
N ARG A 57 2.18 16.65 -21.76
CA ARG A 57 2.63 15.24 -21.84
C ARG A 57 3.91 14.99 -21.04
N TYR A 58 4.82 15.97 -21.05
CA TYR A 58 6.05 15.87 -20.25
C TYR A 58 5.75 15.92 -18.74
N ALA A 59 4.91 16.86 -18.32
CA ALA A 59 4.51 16.99 -16.92
C ALA A 59 3.73 15.76 -16.41
N ASP A 60 2.85 15.20 -17.25
CA ASP A 60 2.13 13.97 -16.91
C ASP A 60 3.09 12.77 -16.75
N ARG A 61 4.01 12.58 -17.72
CA ARG A 61 5.04 11.52 -17.62
C ARG A 61 5.92 11.67 -16.38
N LEU A 62 6.31 12.89 -16.04
CA LEU A 62 7.12 13.13 -14.85
C LEU A 62 6.34 12.77 -13.58
N ARG A 63 5.05 13.12 -13.51
CA ARG A 63 4.18 12.76 -12.39
C ARG A 63 4.02 11.25 -12.27
N ASP A 64 3.77 10.57 -13.39
CA ASP A 64 3.62 9.12 -13.45
C ASP A 64 4.92 8.41 -12.99
N ASN A 65 6.08 8.89 -13.46
CA ASN A 65 7.37 8.36 -13.04
C ASN A 65 7.63 8.55 -11.53
N VAL A 66 7.29 9.73 -11.00
CA VAL A 66 7.41 9.99 -9.55
C VAL A 66 6.47 9.07 -8.77
N GLN A 67 5.22 8.92 -9.21
CA GLN A 67 4.26 8.05 -8.56
C GLN A 67 4.73 6.59 -8.58
N GLN A 68 5.19 6.09 -9.72
CA GLN A 68 5.76 4.75 -9.84
C GLN A 68 7.00 4.56 -8.95
N SER A 69 7.85 5.59 -8.86
CA SER A 69 9.04 5.54 -7.98
C SER A 69 8.65 5.45 -6.51
N ILE A 70 7.61 6.18 -6.09
CA ILE A 70 7.06 6.10 -4.73
C ILE A 70 6.49 4.70 -4.49
N GLU A 71 5.65 4.19 -5.39
CA GLU A 71 5.05 2.86 -5.28
C GLU A 71 6.12 1.76 -5.15
N MET A 72 7.16 1.79 -6.00
CA MET A 72 8.29 0.85 -5.91
C MET A 72 9.08 0.99 -4.60
N ALA A 73 9.14 2.20 -4.03
CA ALA A 73 9.84 2.43 -2.77
C ALA A 73 9.08 1.92 -1.53
N ILE A 74 7.74 1.80 -1.61
CA ILE A 74 6.88 1.50 -0.45
C ILE A 74 6.17 0.15 -0.54
N THR A 75 6.12 -0.51 -1.72
CA THR A 75 5.44 -1.79 -1.90
C THR A 75 6.41 -2.93 -2.19
N ASP A 76 5.97 -4.15 -1.89
CA ASP A 76 6.60 -5.39 -2.34
C ASP A 76 6.11 -5.74 -3.76
N ALA A 77 7.05 -5.89 -4.67
CA ALA A 77 6.76 -6.08 -6.10
C ALA A 77 5.97 -7.37 -6.42
N LEU A 78 6.09 -8.40 -5.59
CA LEU A 78 5.41 -9.69 -5.81
C LEU A 78 3.96 -9.65 -5.32
N THR A 79 3.74 -9.12 -4.12
CA THR A 79 2.46 -9.20 -3.42
C THR A 79 1.64 -7.92 -3.53
N GLY A 80 2.29 -6.78 -3.84
CA GLY A 80 1.70 -5.46 -3.86
C GLY A 80 1.25 -4.96 -2.47
N LEU A 81 1.55 -5.67 -1.39
CA LEU A 81 1.44 -5.15 -0.03
C LEU A 81 2.57 -4.15 0.24
N HIS A 82 2.51 -3.43 1.34
CA HIS A 82 3.65 -2.61 1.72
C HIS A 82 4.89 -3.48 1.97
N ASN A 83 6.07 -2.90 1.73
CA ASN A 83 7.32 -3.56 2.04
C ASN A 83 7.73 -3.31 3.51
N ARG A 84 8.71 -4.07 3.98
CA ARG A 84 9.25 -3.96 5.34
C ARG A 84 9.69 -2.54 5.70
N ARG A 85 10.39 -1.85 4.79
CA ARG A 85 10.91 -0.50 5.02
C ARG A 85 9.78 0.50 5.31
N TYR A 86 8.72 0.45 4.54
CA TYR A 86 7.55 1.30 4.75
C TYR A 86 6.89 1.01 6.09
N MET A 87 6.71 -0.27 6.44
CA MET A 87 6.13 -0.67 7.71
C MET A 87 6.96 -0.15 8.89
N GLU A 88 8.28 -0.36 8.90
CA GLU A 88 9.15 0.08 9.99
C GLU A 88 9.08 1.61 10.19
N SER A 89 9.04 2.40 9.11
CA SER A 89 8.91 3.86 9.21
C SER A 89 7.54 4.32 9.72
N HIS A 90 6.46 3.63 9.33
CA HIS A 90 5.09 4.01 9.72
C HIS A 90 4.71 3.49 11.11
N LEU A 91 5.23 2.36 11.52
CA LEU A 91 4.91 1.73 12.78
C LEU A 91 5.24 2.63 13.98
N SER A 92 6.38 3.32 13.94
CA SER A 92 6.76 4.30 14.99
C SER A 92 5.73 5.42 15.10
N THR A 93 5.31 5.98 13.97
CA THR A 93 4.28 7.05 13.94
C THR A 93 2.94 6.56 14.45
N LEU A 94 2.50 5.35 14.08
CA LEU A 94 1.26 4.76 14.56
C LEU A 94 1.31 4.49 16.07
N ALA A 95 2.44 4.03 16.59
CA ALA A 95 2.63 3.80 18.02
C ALA A 95 2.62 5.10 18.82
N GLU A 96 3.28 6.15 18.34
CA GLU A 96 3.23 7.48 18.95
C GLU A 96 1.81 8.04 19.00
N GLN A 97 1.06 7.90 17.90
CA GLN A 97 -0.34 8.32 17.83
C GLN A 97 -1.24 7.52 18.78
N ALA A 98 -1.02 6.20 18.88
CA ALA A 98 -1.75 5.34 19.80
C ALA A 98 -1.49 5.75 21.25
N SER A 99 -0.21 5.91 21.62
CA SER A 99 0.19 6.31 22.98
C SER A 99 -0.34 7.70 23.35
N SER A 100 -0.22 8.70 22.47
CA SER A 100 -0.67 10.07 22.74
C SER A 100 -2.18 10.20 22.90
N ARG A 101 -2.94 9.32 22.22
CA ARG A 101 -4.40 9.29 22.28
C ARG A 101 -4.96 8.28 23.30
N GLY A 102 -4.10 7.51 23.96
CA GLY A 102 -4.51 6.42 24.85
C GLY A 102 -5.31 5.33 24.14
N ARG A 103 -5.04 5.10 22.85
CA ARG A 103 -5.75 4.11 22.04
C ARG A 103 -4.92 2.84 21.88
N PRO A 104 -5.55 1.67 21.86
CA PRO A 104 -4.82 0.41 21.65
C PRO A 104 -4.25 0.32 20.23
N LEU A 105 -3.10 -0.33 20.11
CA LEU A 105 -2.48 -0.72 18.84
C LEU A 105 -2.15 -2.20 18.93
N ALA A 106 -2.68 -3.01 18.01
CA ALA A 106 -2.32 -4.41 17.90
C ALA A 106 -1.40 -4.65 16.70
N LEU A 107 -0.54 -5.65 16.84
CA LEU A 107 0.38 -6.09 15.81
C LEU A 107 0.34 -7.61 15.74
N MET A 108 0.24 -8.15 14.51
CA MET A 108 0.39 -9.59 14.29
C MET A 108 1.50 -9.85 13.27
N ILE A 109 2.29 -10.89 13.56
CA ILE A 109 3.26 -11.47 12.62
C ILE A 109 2.69 -12.80 12.16
N LEU A 110 2.67 -12.99 10.85
CA LEU A 110 2.13 -14.17 10.20
C LEU A 110 3.23 -14.86 9.40
N ASP A 111 3.19 -16.18 9.37
CA ASP A 111 4.13 -16.96 8.58
C ASP A 111 3.38 -18.13 7.92
N ILE A 112 3.69 -18.39 6.66
CA ILE A 112 3.09 -19.49 5.90
C ILE A 112 3.75 -20.80 6.31
N ASP A 113 2.96 -21.70 6.90
CA ASP A 113 3.45 -22.98 7.39
C ASP A 113 4.00 -23.84 6.24
N PHE A 114 5.18 -24.41 6.47
CA PHE A 114 5.85 -25.31 5.52
C PHE A 114 6.11 -24.69 4.13
N PHE A 115 6.27 -23.38 4.01
CA PHE A 115 6.45 -22.70 2.73
C PHE A 115 7.65 -23.23 1.92
N LYS A 116 8.76 -23.57 2.60
CA LYS A 116 9.89 -24.22 1.95
C LYS A 116 9.50 -25.54 1.29
N SER A 117 8.68 -26.36 1.96
CA SER A 117 8.20 -27.63 1.40
C SER A 117 7.30 -27.40 0.18
N ILE A 118 6.52 -26.32 0.15
CA ILE A 118 5.74 -25.94 -1.03
C ILE A 118 6.67 -25.65 -2.20
N ASN A 119 7.70 -24.83 -1.98
CA ASN A 119 8.71 -24.52 -3.01
C ASN A 119 9.44 -25.78 -3.50
N ASP A 120 9.88 -26.62 -2.58
CA ASP A 120 10.62 -27.84 -2.90
C ASP A 120 9.77 -28.85 -3.69
N THR A 121 8.45 -28.89 -3.42
CA THR A 121 7.52 -29.86 -4.05
C THR A 121 6.92 -29.35 -5.37
N TYR A 122 6.58 -28.07 -5.43
CA TYR A 122 5.79 -27.50 -6.54
C TYR A 122 6.56 -26.45 -7.37
N GLY A 123 7.78 -26.11 -6.95
CA GLY A 123 8.61 -25.08 -7.57
C GLY A 123 8.38 -23.68 -7.02
N HIS A 124 9.33 -22.78 -7.24
CA HIS A 124 9.27 -21.39 -6.76
C HIS A 124 8.12 -20.60 -7.37
N ASP A 125 7.72 -20.88 -8.60
CA ASP A 125 6.57 -20.22 -9.23
C ASP A 125 5.28 -20.52 -8.46
N ALA A 126 5.11 -21.74 -7.94
CA ALA A 126 3.98 -22.09 -7.09
C ALA A 126 4.02 -21.38 -5.73
N GLY A 127 5.20 -21.22 -5.13
CA GLY A 127 5.39 -20.41 -3.94
C GLY A 127 5.02 -18.94 -4.18
N ASP A 128 5.39 -18.40 -5.31
CA ASP A 128 5.02 -17.04 -5.72
C ASP A 128 3.50 -16.89 -5.89
N ASP A 129 2.81 -17.89 -6.47
CA ASP A 129 1.36 -17.90 -6.57
C ASP A 129 0.70 -17.92 -5.18
N VAL A 130 1.24 -18.72 -4.24
CA VAL A 130 0.78 -18.74 -2.84
C VAL A 130 0.95 -17.38 -2.20
N LEU A 131 2.10 -16.73 -2.34
CA LEU A 131 2.37 -15.41 -1.75
C LEU A 131 1.42 -14.34 -2.30
N ARG A 132 1.14 -14.35 -3.61
CA ARG A 132 0.19 -13.42 -4.26
C ARG A 132 -1.23 -13.61 -3.74
N GLU A 133 -1.72 -14.85 -3.73
CA GLU A 133 -3.06 -15.18 -3.25
C GLU A 133 -3.21 -14.89 -1.75
N PHE A 134 -2.18 -15.20 -0.95
CA PHE A 134 -2.17 -14.89 0.47
C PHE A 134 -2.30 -13.39 0.73
N ALA A 135 -1.58 -12.56 -0.03
CA ALA A 135 -1.69 -11.11 0.07
C ALA A 135 -3.09 -10.59 -0.30
N VAL A 136 -3.75 -11.18 -1.29
CA VAL A 136 -5.15 -10.85 -1.64
C VAL A 136 -6.08 -11.18 -0.47
N ARG A 137 -5.94 -12.36 0.14
CA ARG A 137 -6.76 -12.78 1.29
C ARG A 137 -6.52 -11.92 2.53
N ILE A 138 -5.28 -11.49 2.77
CA ILE A 138 -4.99 -10.49 3.82
C ILE A 138 -5.78 -9.22 3.57
N ARG A 139 -5.67 -8.61 2.37
CA ARG A 139 -6.35 -7.34 2.04
C ARG A 139 -7.86 -7.39 2.23
N THR A 140 -8.47 -8.51 1.87
CA THR A 140 -9.93 -8.69 2.02
C THR A 140 -10.36 -8.95 3.46
N SER A 141 -9.42 -9.33 4.32
CA SER A 141 -9.68 -9.69 5.72
C SER A 141 -9.43 -8.56 6.71
N ILE A 142 -8.83 -7.44 6.29
CA ILE A 142 -8.47 -6.31 7.15
C ILE A 142 -9.19 -5.02 6.71
N ARG A 143 -9.16 -4.00 7.56
CA ARG A 143 -9.76 -2.68 7.28
C ARG A 143 -8.79 -1.80 6.49
N GLY A 144 -9.30 -0.79 5.81
CA GLY A 144 -8.49 0.17 5.05
C GLY A 144 -7.52 1.01 5.89
N ILE A 145 -7.73 1.09 7.21
CA ILE A 145 -6.83 1.76 8.16
C ILE A 145 -5.73 0.84 8.69
N ASP A 146 -5.88 -0.48 8.52
CA ASP A 146 -4.88 -1.45 8.94
C ASP A 146 -3.73 -1.48 7.92
N LEU A 147 -2.51 -1.59 8.41
CA LEU A 147 -1.31 -1.62 7.59
C LEU A 147 -0.84 -3.07 7.44
N ALA A 148 -0.89 -3.62 6.23
CA ALA A 148 -0.33 -4.93 5.92
C ALA A 148 0.95 -4.82 5.11
N CYS A 149 1.98 -5.57 5.48
CA CYS A 149 3.22 -5.61 4.74
C CYS A 149 3.77 -7.04 4.61
N ARG A 150 4.55 -7.26 3.56
CA ARG A 150 5.44 -8.40 3.48
C ARG A 150 6.74 -8.06 4.19
N TYR A 151 7.02 -8.78 5.27
CA TYR A 151 8.15 -8.48 6.16
C TYR A 151 9.45 -9.16 5.71
N GLY A 152 9.33 -10.34 5.13
CA GLY A 152 10.43 -11.14 4.59
C GLY A 152 9.87 -12.29 3.78
N GLY A 153 10.65 -13.14 3.20
CA GLY A 153 10.29 -14.32 2.41
C GLY A 153 8.81 -14.75 2.44
N GLU A 154 8.43 -15.46 3.47
CA GLU A 154 7.07 -15.98 3.75
C GLU A 154 6.39 -15.32 4.97
N GLU A 155 7.02 -14.25 5.51
CA GLU A 155 6.55 -13.54 6.69
C GLU A 155 5.82 -12.24 6.34
N PHE A 156 4.72 -12.02 7.03
CA PHE A 156 3.88 -10.82 6.87
C PHE A 156 3.61 -10.20 8.23
N VAL A 157 3.44 -8.88 8.23
CA VAL A 157 3.07 -8.13 9.43
C VAL A 157 1.81 -7.31 9.15
N ILE A 158 0.88 -7.34 10.11
CA ILE A 158 -0.32 -6.49 10.07
C ILE A 158 -0.33 -5.65 11.34
N VAL A 159 -0.41 -4.34 11.16
CA VAL A 159 -0.57 -3.36 12.24
C VAL A 159 -2.00 -2.86 12.23
N MET A 160 -2.67 -2.94 13.37
CA MET A 160 -4.08 -2.60 13.53
C MET A 160 -4.24 -1.46 14.54
N PRO A 161 -4.32 -0.21 14.08
CA PRO A 161 -4.63 0.93 14.95
C PRO A 161 -6.01 0.78 15.61
N GLU A 162 -6.14 1.37 16.79
CA GLU A 162 -7.41 1.39 17.56
C GLU A 162 -8.04 0.00 17.74
N THR A 163 -7.18 -0.99 17.98
CA THR A 163 -7.58 -2.40 18.07
C THR A 163 -6.94 -3.03 19.31
N ASP A 164 -7.78 -3.56 20.19
CA ASP A 164 -7.36 -4.32 21.37
C ASP A 164 -7.00 -5.78 21.03
N ILE A 165 -6.46 -6.48 22.02
CA ILE A 165 -5.99 -7.86 21.85
C ILE A 165 -7.12 -8.84 21.51
N GLN A 166 -8.35 -8.60 22.01
CA GLN A 166 -9.49 -9.47 21.78
C GLN A 166 -10.00 -9.34 20.35
N VAL A 167 -10.19 -8.12 19.88
CA VAL A 167 -10.59 -7.84 18.50
C VAL A 167 -9.51 -8.29 17.52
N ALA A 168 -8.23 -8.04 17.82
CA ALA A 168 -7.12 -8.51 17.01
C ALA A 168 -7.08 -10.06 16.93
N GLY A 169 -7.33 -10.74 18.04
CA GLY A 169 -7.44 -12.20 18.08
C GLY A 169 -8.57 -12.75 17.21
N MET A 170 -9.73 -12.09 17.21
CA MET A 170 -10.85 -12.45 16.31
C MET A 170 -10.49 -12.28 14.83
N VAL A 171 -9.81 -11.19 14.49
CA VAL A 171 -9.35 -10.93 13.10
C VAL A 171 -8.32 -11.98 12.70
N ALA A 172 -7.34 -12.25 13.56
CA ALA A 172 -6.30 -13.25 13.32
C ALA A 172 -6.90 -14.66 13.09
N GLU A 173 -7.82 -15.09 13.95
CA GLU A 173 -8.46 -16.40 13.85
C GLU A 173 -9.37 -16.50 12.61
N ARG A 174 -10.07 -15.44 12.26
CA ARG A 174 -10.85 -15.37 11.00
C ARG A 174 -9.95 -15.53 9.77
N LEU A 175 -8.82 -14.81 9.74
CA LEU A 175 -7.84 -14.92 8.65
C LEU A 175 -7.25 -16.34 8.60
N ARG A 176 -6.82 -16.89 9.72
CA ARG A 176 -6.30 -18.25 9.78
C ARG A 176 -7.29 -19.29 9.22
N ARG A 177 -8.56 -19.19 9.63
CA ARG A 177 -9.62 -20.10 9.13
C ARG A 177 -9.89 -19.92 7.65
N SER A 178 -9.90 -18.70 7.15
CA SER A 178 -10.07 -18.40 5.72
C SER A 178 -8.92 -19.01 4.89
N ILE A 179 -7.69 -18.91 5.38
CA ILE A 179 -6.53 -19.50 4.73
C ILE A 179 -6.59 -21.03 4.73
N ALA A 180 -6.87 -21.63 5.87
CA ALA A 180 -6.93 -23.09 6.00
C ALA A 180 -8.18 -23.73 5.36
N GLY A 181 -9.24 -22.97 5.17
CA GLY A 181 -10.53 -23.46 4.64
C GLY A 181 -10.66 -23.47 3.12
N GLU A 182 -9.77 -22.76 2.42
CA GLU A 182 -9.83 -22.65 0.97
C GLU A 182 -8.48 -22.96 0.32
N THR A 183 -8.48 -23.88 -0.64
CA THR A 183 -7.27 -24.26 -1.36
C THR A 183 -6.68 -23.11 -2.17
N PHE A 184 -5.37 -23.12 -2.37
CA PHE A 184 -4.64 -22.18 -3.21
C PHE A 184 -4.44 -22.76 -4.60
N ALA A 185 -4.80 -21.97 -5.62
CA ALA A 185 -4.53 -22.34 -7.01
C ALA A 185 -3.09 -21.95 -7.36
N VAL A 186 -2.27 -22.92 -7.77
CA VAL A 186 -0.87 -22.72 -8.14
C VAL A 186 -0.58 -23.25 -9.53
N ASN A 187 0.59 -22.87 -10.08
CA ASN A 187 1.01 -23.26 -11.42
C ASN A 187 -0.05 -22.91 -12.48
N LYS A 188 -0.47 -21.64 -12.50
CA LYS A 188 -1.51 -21.12 -13.43
C LYS A 188 -2.85 -21.84 -13.25
N GLY A 189 -3.19 -22.24 -12.03
CA GLY A 189 -4.45 -22.89 -11.70
C GLY A 189 -4.52 -24.39 -12.02
N THR A 190 -3.42 -25.01 -12.45
CA THR A 190 -3.39 -26.45 -12.76
C THR A 190 -3.39 -27.35 -11.54
N LYS A 191 -2.97 -26.83 -10.39
CA LYS A 191 -2.97 -27.54 -9.10
C LYS A 191 -3.62 -26.73 -8.01
N ARG A 192 -4.20 -27.42 -7.03
CA ARG A 192 -4.74 -26.84 -5.79
C ARG A 192 -4.01 -27.47 -4.61
N ILE A 193 -3.58 -26.62 -3.69
CA ILE A 193 -2.85 -27.06 -2.49
C ILE A 193 -3.47 -26.45 -1.24
N ASP A 194 -3.38 -27.18 -0.13
CA ASP A 194 -3.76 -26.67 1.18
C ASP A 194 -2.59 -25.87 1.76
N VAL A 195 -2.93 -24.74 2.35
CA VAL A 195 -1.96 -23.84 3.00
C VAL A 195 -2.50 -23.51 4.38
N THR A 196 -1.63 -23.49 5.37
CA THR A 196 -1.95 -23.00 6.71
C THR A 196 -0.98 -21.90 7.11
N ILE A 197 -1.33 -21.16 8.16
CA ILE A 197 -0.51 -20.08 8.69
C ILE A 197 -0.43 -20.17 10.21
N SER A 198 0.71 -19.79 10.73
CA SER A 198 0.90 -19.51 12.15
C SER A 198 0.91 -18.00 12.38
N ILE A 199 0.28 -17.56 13.47
CA ILE A 199 0.14 -16.13 13.79
C ILE A 199 0.58 -15.87 15.22
N GLY A 200 1.49 -14.92 15.40
CA GLY A 200 1.86 -14.33 16.66
C GLY A 200 1.25 -12.95 16.83
N LEU A 201 0.59 -12.69 17.95
CA LEU A 201 -0.14 -11.46 18.22
C LEU A 201 0.37 -10.78 19.50
N ALA A 202 0.59 -9.46 19.44
CA ALA A 202 0.90 -8.60 20.58
C ALA A 202 0.18 -7.27 20.47
N THR A 203 -0.01 -6.59 21.60
CA THR A 203 -0.52 -5.20 21.66
C THR A 203 0.51 -4.30 22.29
N LEU A 204 0.52 -3.04 21.86
CA LEU A 204 1.33 -2.00 22.49
C LEU A 204 0.83 -1.78 23.93
N ASP A 205 1.74 -1.83 24.90
CA ASP A 205 1.45 -1.37 26.26
C ASP A 205 1.51 0.17 26.27
N ASN A 206 0.44 0.80 26.78
CA ASN A 206 0.32 2.26 26.85
C ASN A 206 1.34 2.94 27.82
N LYS A 207 2.26 2.18 28.39
CA LYS A 207 3.30 2.68 29.31
C LYS A 207 4.57 3.18 28.64
N GLY A 208 4.54 3.47 27.34
CA GLY A 208 5.71 3.96 26.59
C GLY A 208 6.65 2.83 26.14
N GLU A 209 6.09 1.64 25.90
CA GLU A 209 6.84 0.50 25.37
C GLU A 209 7.43 0.82 23.99
N PRO A 210 8.74 0.53 23.77
CA PRO A 210 9.35 0.66 22.46
C PRO A 210 8.67 -0.29 21.44
N VAL A 211 8.44 0.20 20.24
CA VAL A 211 7.83 -0.59 19.15
C VAL A 211 8.59 -1.89 18.85
N ALA A 212 9.91 -1.87 19.01
CA ALA A 212 10.77 -3.04 18.85
C ALA A 212 10.40 -4.17 19.83
N ASP A 213 9.96 -3.84 21.04
CA ASP A 213 9.58 -4.83 22.06
C ASP A 213 8.21 -5.44 21.73
N VAL A 214 7.27 -4.68 21.18
CA VAL A 214 5.99 -5.21 20.66
C VAL A 214 6.24 -6.21 19.55
N LEU A 215 7.08 -5.85 18.56
CA LEU A 215 7.49 -6.75 17.48
C LEU A 215 8.11 -8.03 18.03
N LYS A 216 9.03 -7.90 18.99
CA LYS A 216 9.68 -9.05 19.62
C LYS A 216 8.68 -9.95 20.36
N ARG A 217 7.68 -9.38 21.04
CA ARG A 217 6.63 -10.18 21.72
C ARG A 217 5.75 -10.92 20.70
N ALA A 218 5.40 -10.28 19.58
CA ALA A 218 4.66 -10.93 18.51
C ALA A 218 5.48 -12.06 17.86
N ASP A 219 6.79 -11.87 17.66
CA ASP A 219 7.69 -12.89 17.14
C ASP A 219 7.80 -14.10 18.09
N ILE A 220 7.95 -13.87 19.39
CA ILE A 220 7.93 -14.94 20.40
C ILE A 220 6.60 -15.71 20.35
N ALA A 221 5.48 -15.01 20.17
CA ALA A 221 4.17 -15.66 20.03
C ALA A 221 4.08 -16.50 18.75
N LEU A 222 4.60 -16.00 17.63
CA LEU A 222 4.69 -16.73 16.37
C LEU A 222 5.54 -18.00 16.51
N TYR A 223 6.70 -17.87 17.15
CA TYR A 223 7.57 -19.02 17.43
C TYR A 223 6.82 -20.11 18.22
N ARG A 224 6.07 -19.72 19.26
CA ARG A 224 5.21 -20.66 20.01
C ARG A 224 4.15 -21.28 19.12
N ALA A 225 3.47 -20.50 18.29
CA ALA A 225 2.47 -21.01 17.34
C ALA A 225 3.05 -22.10 16.43
N LYS A 226 4.25 -21.88 15.90
CA LYS A 226 4.97 -22.87 15.08
C LYS A 226 5.39 -24.11 15.86
N HIS A 227 5.89 -23.94 17.08
CA HIS A 227 6.36 -25.04 17.92
C HIS A 227 5.20 -25.91 18.40
N ASP A 228 4.05 -25.32 18.76
CA ASP A 228 2.90 -26.01 19.32
C ASP A 228 2.02 -26.72 18.27
N GLY A 229 2.51 -26.87 17.04
CA GLY A 229 1.86 -27.67 15.98
C GLY A 229 1.29 -26.84 14.83
N ARG A 230 1.67 -25.56 14.71
CA ARG A 230 1.28 -24.67 13.59
C ARG A 230 -0.22 -24.43 13.46
N ASN A 231 -0.65 -23.78 12.36
CA ASN A 231 -2.05 -23.51 12.03
C ASN A 231 -2.85 -22.94 13.22
N ARG A 232 -2.29 -21.94 13.91
CA ARG A 232 -2.90 -21.34 15.11
C ARG A 232 -2.50 -19.90 15.33
N VAL A 233 -3.26 -19.27 16.18
CA VAL A 233 -2.98 -17.93 16.72
C VAL A 233 -2.48 -18.09 18.15
N VAL A 234 -1.37 -17.44 18.46
CA VAL A 234 -0.87 -17.30 19.84
C VAL A 234 -0.73 -15.82 20.13
N SER A 235 -1.21 -15.39 21.28
CA SER A 235 -1.06 -14.02 21.76
C SER A 235 -0.17 -13.97 22.99
N THR A 236 0.65 -12.90 23.07
CA THR A 236 1.30 -12.51 24.31
C THR A 236 0.55 -11.32 24.87
N ALA A 237 0.00 -11.45 26.08
CA ALA A 237 -0.48 -10.30 26.82
C ALA A 237 0.66 -9.31 27.09
N ALA A 238 0.31 -8.03 27.16
CA ALA A 238 1.22 -6.99 27.62
C ALA A 238 1.55 -7.20 29.10
#